data_3e5e528e1eb75c3707e146ae33c963f4
#
_entry.id   3e5e528e1eb75c3707e146ae33c963f4
#
_cell.length_a   1.000
_cell.length_b   1.000
_cell.length_c   1.000
_cell.angle_alpha   90.00
_cell.angle_beta   90.00
_cell.angle_gamma   90.00
#
_symmetry.space_group_name_H-M   'P 1'
#
loop_
_entity.id
_entity.type
_entity.pdbx_description
1 polymer ?
#
loop_
_entity_poly.entity_id
_entity_poly.type
_entity_poly.pdbx_seq_one_letter_code
_entity_poly.pdbx_strand_id
1 'polypeptide(L)'
;MKLILLSILQALFALLGQKTMSTDFTITVQQQASQPISYTGKMTMHGEQFTLEAFGTQAAYDGNTLYMYNIDANELTLSTPAQEELYQANPLLFAKAMNEACEVTESTANGLTTIVFVPREAVGIDKITLKVKPLTTGGKDYAPTTITVKEGAQTTTVLFRNLRYSDELREYILKPEGAFINDIR
;
A
#
# COMPACT_ATOMS: atom_id res chain seq x y z
N MET A 1 -9.23 -26.87 -2.40
CA MET A 1 -9.60 -25.50 -2.00
C MET A 1 -8.41 -24.55 -1.78
N LYS A 2 -7.27 -25.03 -1.25
CA LYS A 2 -6.06 -24.19 -1.06
C LYS A 2 -5.43 -23.61 -2.36
N LEU A 3 -5.58 -24.27 -3.50
CA LEU A 3 -4.97 -23.84 -4.78
C LEU A 3 -5.69 -22.63 -5.43
N ILE A 4 -6.98 -22.43 -5.17
CA ILE A 4 -7.75 -21.32 -5.73
C ILE A 4 -7.49 -20.04 -4.91
N LEU A 5 -7.24 -20.19 -3.63
CA LEU A 5 -6.90 -19.10 -2.70
C LEU A 5 -5.63 -18.35 -3.10
N LEU A 6 -4.57 -19.09 -3.41
CA LEU A 6 -3.31 -18.51 -3.88
C LEU A 6 -3.48 -17.74 -5.19
N SER A 7 -4.50 -18.03 -5.98
CA SER A 7 -4.64 -17.46 -7.32
C SER A 7 -5.05 -15.98 -7.35
N ILE A 8 -5.94 -15.53 -6.45
CA ILE A 8 -6.41 -14.11 -6.46
C ILE A 8 -5.33 -13.20 -5.90
N LEU A 9 -4.74 -13.56 -4.77
CA LEU A 9 -3.65 -12.78 -4.17
C LEU A 9 -2.42 -12.75 -5.08
N GLN A 10 -2.04 -13.89 -5.65
CA GLN A 10 -0.94 -13.96 -6.62
C GLN A 10 -1.25 -13.19 -7.89
N ALA A 11 -2.48 -13.27 -8.41
CA ALA A 11 -2.90 -12.52 -9.60
C ALA A 11 -2.84 -11.00 -9.33
N LEU A 12 -3.28 -10.54 -8.15
CA LEU A 12 -3.17 -9.13 -7.75
C LEU A 12 -1.71 -8.67 -7.73
N PHE A 13 -0.83 -9.40 -7.04
CA PHE A 13 0.58 -9.00 -6.95
C PHE A 13 1.32 -9.13 -8.27
N ALA A 14 0.97 -10.12 -9.11
CA ALA A 14 1.50 -10.22 -10.47
C ALA A 14 1.08 -9.01 -11.32
N LEU A 15 -0.18 -8.58 -11.22
CA LEU A 15 -0.68 -7.40 -11.92
C LEU A 15 0.02 -6.12 -11.47
N LEU A 16 0.23 -5.94 -10.15
CA LEU A 16 0.98 -4.82 -9.60
C LEU A 16 2.45 -4.80 -10.03
N GLY A 17 3.03 -5.96 -10.35
CA GLY A 17 4.37 -6.09 -10.91
C GLY A 17 4.47 -5.84 -12.42
N GLN A 18 3.34 -5.90 -13.15
CA GLN A 18 3.30 -5.79 -14.62
C GLN A 18 2.69 -4.47 -15.10
N LYS A 19 1.82 -3.86 -14.31
CA LYS A 19 1.08 -2.64 -14.65
C LYS A 19 1.39 -1.53 -13.65
N THR A 20 1.32 -0.31 -14.12
CA THR A 20 1.32 0.86 -13.23
C THR A 20 -0.08 1.05 -12.66
N MET A 21 -0.20 0.97 -11.34
CA MET A 21 -1.42 1.27 -10.61
C MET A 21 -1.41 2.72 -10.15
N SER A 22 -2.50 3.45 -10.39
CA SER A 22 -2.73 4.78 -9.81
C SER A 22 -4.04 4.79 -9.06
N THR A 23 -4.06 5.40 -7.88
CA THR A 23 -5.24 5.45 -7.00
C THR A 23 -5.22 6.66 -6.08
N ASP A 24 -6.41 7.15 -5.76
CA ASP A 24 -6.61 7.99 -4.59
C ASP A 24 -6.84 7.07 -3.39
N PHE A 25 -6.46 7.52 -2.19
CA PHE A 25 -6.72 6.74 -0.98
C PHE A 25 -7.17 7.64 0.18
N THR A 26 -7.82 7.00 1.15
CA THR A 26 -8.11 7.59 2.46
C THR A 26 -7.56 6.65 3.52
N ILE A 27 -6.67 7.16 4.39
CA ILE A 27 -6.22 6.45 5.59
C ILE A 27 -7.07 6.93 6.75
N THR A 28 -7.64 6.01 7.51
CA THR A 28 -8.35 6.29 8.76
C THR A 28 -7.68 5.53 9.89
N VAL A 29 -7.23 6.24 10.91
CA VAL A 29 -6.68 5.68 12.14
C VAL A 29 -7.71 5.83 13.24
N GLN A 30 -8.12 4.70 13.80
CA GLN A 30 -9.05 4.61 14.92
C GLN A 30 -8.34 4.01 16.12
N GLN A 31 -8.26 4.73 17.21
CA GLN A 31 -7.89 4.20 18.52
C GLN A 31 -9.14 4.00 19.38
N GLN A 32 -9.08 3.02 20.28
CA GLN A 32 -10.19 2.76 21.19
C GLN A 32 -10.52 4.03 22.01
N ALA A 33 -11.79 4.38 22.05
CA ALA A 33 -12.33 5.57 22.75
C ALA A 33 -11.88 6.94 22.22
N SER A 34 -11.25 7.01 21.06
CA SER A 34 -10.86 8.27 20.41
C SER A 34 -11.67 8.52 19.14
N GLN A 35 -11.78 9.78 18.74
CA GLN A 35 -12.33 10.12 17.42
C GLN A 35 -11.38 9.61 16.32
N PRO A 36 -11.90 9.04 15.23
CA PRO A 36 -11.06 8.61 14.11
C PRO A 36 -10.42 9.81 13.42
N ILE A 37 -9.17 9.66 13.04
CA ILE A 37 -8.44 10.65 12.25
C ILE A 37 -8.31 10.13 10.84
N SER A 38 -8.68 10.93 9.84
CA SER A 38 -8.64 10.53 8.44
C SER A 38 -7.82 11.50 7.61
N TYR A 39 -7.07 10.94 6.66
CA TYR A 39 -6.24 11.66 5.72
C TYR A 39 -6.44 11.10 4.32
N THR A 40 -6.36 11.97 3.33
CA THR A 40 -6.45 11.60 1.91
C THR A 40 -5.10 11.77 1.23
N GLY A 41 -4.89 11.01 0.19
CA GLY A 41 -3.67 11.09 -0.61
C GLY A 41 -3.85 10.45 -1.97
N LYS A 42 -2.74 10.43 -2.72
CA LYS A 42 -2.64 9.78 -4.02
C LYS A 42 -1.42 8.88 -4.04
N MET A 43 -1.53 7.76 -4.74
CA MET A 43 -0.43 6.82 -4.90
C MET A 43 -0.37 6.34 -6.36
N THR A 44 0.85 6.19 -6.85
CA THR A 44 1.13 5.47 -8.09
C THR A 44 2.22 4.45 -7.78
N MET A 45 2.08 3.21 -8.24
CA MET A 45 3.07 2.17 -8.04
C MET A 45 3.22 1.24 -9.24
N HIS A 46 4.43 0.69 -9.39
CA HIS A 46 4.76 -0.37 -10.34
C HIS A 46 5.79 -1.30 -9.67
N GLY A 47 5.40 -2.55 -9.44
CA GLY A 47 6.22 -3.44 -8.63
C GLY A 47 6.42 -2.91 -7.21
N GLU A 48 7.67 -2.65 -6.83
CA GLU A 48 8.02 -2.07 -5.53
C GLU A 48 8.24 -0.56 -5.57
N GLN A 49 8.37 0.01 -6.78
CA GLN A 49 8.52 1.43 -6.99
C GLN A 49 7.19 2.15 -6.79
N PHE A 50 7.20 3.32 -6.18
CA PHE A 50 5.99 4.10 -5.95
C PHE A 50 6.24 5.60 -5.83
N THR A 51 5.18 6.38 -6.04
CA THR A 51 5.03 7.75 -5.55
C THR A 51 3.82 7.83 -4.65
N LEU A 52 3.91 8.66 -3.61
CA LEU A 52 2.85 8.90 -2.65
C LEU A 52 2.80 10.38 -2.33
N GLU A 53 1.59 10.92 -2.26
CA GLU A 53 1.34 12.29 -1.80
C GLU A 53 0.28 12.27 -0.71
N ALA A 54 0.65 12.68 0.49
CA ALA A 54 -0.24 12.80 1.63
C ALA A 54 0.40 13.68 2.71
N PHE A 55 -0.39 14.29 3.59
CA PHE A 55 0.06 15.02 4.79
C PHE A 55 1.05 16.17 4.52
N GLY A 56 0.93 16.88 3.39
CA GLY A 56 1.93 17.89 3.02
C GLY A 56 3.29 17.33 2.65
N THR A 57 3.38 16.03 2.43
CA THR A 57 4.60 15.30 2.05
C THR A 57 4.39 14.59 0.73
N GLN A 58 5.40 14.60 -0.11
CA GLN A 58 5.52 13.70 -1.27
C GLN A 58 6.63 12.70 -1.00
N ALA A 59 6.37 11.43 -1.28
CA ALA A 59 7.37 10.37 -1.24
C ALA A 59 7.50 9.71 -2.60
N ALA A 60 8.70 9.27 -2.96
CA ALA A 60 8.95 8.40 -4.09
C ALA A 60 10.01 7.36 -3.73
N TYR A 61 9.87 6.17 -4.28
CA TYR A 61 10.85 5.10 -4.16
C TYR A 61 11.15 4.53 -5.54
N ASP A 62 12.40 4.62 -5.97
CA ASP A 62 12.83 4.18 -7.30
C ASP A 62 13.34 2.73 -7.37
N GLY A 63 13.27 2.00 -6.25
CA GLY A 63 13.82 0.66 -6.07
C GLY A 63 15.14 0.64 -5.29
N ASN A 64 15.73 1.79 -4.99
CA ASN A 64 16.98 1.92 -4.25
C ASN A 64 16.95 3.10 -3.28
N THR A 65 16.50 4.26 -3.73
CA THR A 65 16.45 5.51 -2.97
C THR A 65 15.04 5.87 -2.62
N LEU A 66 14.80 6.19 -1.35
CA LEU A 66 13.57 6.83 -0.89
C LEU A 66 13.76 8.34 -0.87
N TYR A 67 12.90 9.03 -1.58
CA TYR A 67 12.79 10.49 -1.67
C TYR A 67 11.64 10.92 -0.78
N MET A 68 11.89 11.80 0.18
CA MET A 68 10.86 12.37 1.06
C MET A 68 10.91 13.88 0.95
N TYR A 69 9.89 14.49 0.34
CA TYR A 69 9.81 15.93 0.17
C TYR A 69 8.74 16.51 1.11
N ASN A 70 9.20 17.30 2.07
CA ASN A 70 8.31 18.12 2.91
C ASN A 70 8.02 19.43 2.18
N ILE A 71 6.76 19.61 1.78
CA ILE A 71 6.33 20.76 0.98
C ILE A 71 6.46 22.07 1.78
N ASP A 72 6.06 22.06 3.04
CA ASP A 72 6.07 23.26 3.90
C ASP A 72 7.49 23.72 4.24
N ALA A 73 8.40 22.78 4.48
CA ALA A 73 9.80 23.06 4.76
C ALA A 73 10.63 23.29 3.49
N ASN A 74 10.10 22.97 2.32
CA ASN A 74 10.83 22.93 1.05
C ASN A 74 12.13 22.11 1.14
N GLU A 75 12.06 20.96 1.80
CA GLU A 75 13.19 20.07 2.05
C GLU A 75 12.97 18.70 1.41
N LEU A 76 13.96 18.25 0.63
CA LEU A 76 14.02 16.92 0.03
C LEU A 76 15.08 16.09 0.75
N THR A 77 14.67 15.05 1.45
CA THR A 77 15.56 14.04 2.03
C THR A 77 15.68 12.84 1.10
N LEU A 78 16.91 12.40 0.84
CA LEU A 78 17.25 11.17 0.12
C LEU A 78 17.87 10.19 1.11
N SER A 79 17.31 8.97 1.17
CA SER A 79 17.81 7.90 2.05
C SER A 79 17.84 6.56 1.33
N THR A 80 18.63 5.61 1.86
CA THR A 80 18.50 4.20 1.56
C THR A 80 17.57 3.60 2.62
N PRO A 81 16.30 3.31 2.27
CA PRO A 81 15.31 2.96 3.29
C PRO A 81 15.53 1.56 3.84
N ALA A 82 15.23 1.38 5.12
CA ALA A 82 15.00 0.06 5.67
C ALA A 82 13.68 -0.52 5.12
N GLN A 83 13.53 -1.84 5.16
CA GLN A 83 12.36 -2.51 4.60
C GLN A 83 11.08 -2.11 5.35
N GLU A 84 11.18 -1.90 6.66
CA GLU A 84 10.09 -1.44 7.51
C GLU A 84 9.58 -0.05 7.13
N GLU A 85 10.46 0.86 6.71
CA GLU A 85 10.07 2.20 6.24
C GLU A 85 9.27 2.12 4.94
N LEU A 86 9.64 1.22 4.02
CA LEU A 86 8.89 0.99 2.79
C LEU A 86 7.49 0.41 3.08
N TYR A 87 7.38 -0.49 4.05
CA TYR A 87 6.10 -1.08 4.44
C TYR A 87 5.17 -0.05 5.10
N GLN A 88 5.71 0.88 5.88
CA GLN A 88 4.94 1.99 6.44
C GLN A 88 4.46 2.96 5.35
N ALA A 89 5.28 3.20 4.34
CA ALA A 89 4.92 4.08 3.22
C ALA A 89 3.92 3.44 2.24
N ASN A 90 3.95 2.11 2.08
CA ASN A 90 3.10 1.42 1.09
C ASN A 90 2.43 0.18 1.68
N PRO A 91 1.12 0.27 2.04
CA PRO A 91 0.39 -0.83 2.65
C PRO A 91 0.22 -2.06 1.73
N LEU A 92 0.33 -1.92 0.41
CA LEU A 92 0.29 -3.07 -0.50
C LEU A 92 1.61 -3.85 -0.49
N LEU A 93 2.76 -3.16 -0.36
CA LEU A 93 4.05 -3.82 -0.12
C LEU A 93 4.05 -4.54 1.22
N PHE A 94 3.48 -3.92 2.25
CA PHE A 94 3.30 -4.53 3.55
C PHE A 94 2.47 -5.82 3.48
N ALA A 95 1.30 -5.80 2.83
CA ALA A 95 0.47 -6.99 2.63
C ALA A 95 1.20 -8.10 1.84
N LYS A 96 2.00 -7.74 0.83
CA LYS A 96 2.84 -8.69 0.08
C LYS A 96 3.88 -9.37 0.99
N ALA A 97 4.59 -8.60 1.81
CA ALA A 97 5.59 -9.12 2.72
C ALA A 97 4.98 -10.05 3.78
N MET A 98 3.82 -9.68 4.32
CA MET A 98 3.13 -10.46 5.35
C MET A 98 2.56 -11.79 4.84
N ASN A 99 2.45 -11.99 3.53
CA ASN A 99 1.93 -13.23 2.97
C ASN A 99 2.74 -14.48 3.39
N GLU A 100 4.05 -14.37 3.53
CA GLU A 100 4.92 -15.47 3.94
C GLU A 100 4.94 -15.68 5.47
N ALA A 101 4.76 -14.60 6.25
CA ALA A 101 4.81 -14.61 7.70
C ALA A 101 3.47 -14.96 8.38
N CYS A 102 2.38 -15.02 7.61
CA CYS A 102 1.02 -15.17 8.12
C CYS A 102 0.38 -16.50 7.75
N GLU A 103 -0.61 -16.89 8.53
CA GLU A 103 -1.68 -17.76 8.08
C GLU A 103 -2.67 -16.93 7.26
N VAL A 104 -2.95 -17.37 6.03
CA VAL A 104 -3.80 -16.63 5.10
C VAL A 104 -5.08 -17.40 4.84
N THR A 105 -6.21 -16.74 5.03
CA THR A 105 -7.55 -17.27 4.73
C THR A 105 -8.28 -16.34 3.76
N GLU A 106 -9.15 -16.91 2.93
CA GLU A 106 -9.90 -16.17 1.93
C GLU A 106 -11.38 -16.57 1.93
N SER A 107 -12.23 -15.59 1.68
CA SER A 107 -13.66 -15.81 1.43
C SER A 107 -14.15 -14.84 0.36
N THR A 108 -15.03 -15.32 -0.53
CA THR A 108 -15.65 -14.48 -1.56
C THR A 108 -17.17 -14.47 -1.36
N ALA A 109 -17.72 -13.28 -1.29
CA ALA A 109 -19.15 -13.05 -1.22
C ALA A 109 -19.55 -11.83 -2.06
N ASN A 110 -20.59 -11.95 -2.86
CA ASN A 110 -21.12 -10.86 -3.69
C ASN A 110 -20.06 -10.17 -4.59
N GLY A 111 -19.13 -10.95 -5.13
CA GLY A 111 -18.05 -10.43 -6.00
C GLY A 111 -16.92 -9.69 -5.26
N LEU A 112 -16.96 -9.66 -3.93
CA LEU A 112 -15.88 -9.12 -3.09
C LEU A 112 -15.14 -10.27 -2.43
N THR A 113 -13.83 -10.31 -2.61
CA THR A 113 -12.94 -11.27 -1.95
C THR A 113 -12.31 -10.61 -0.73
N THR A 114 -12.44 -11.24 0.41
CA THR A 114 -11.79 -10.84 1.67
C THR A 114 -10.66 -11.80 1.97
N ILE A 115 -9.45 -11.29 2.08
CA ILE A 115 -8.22 -12.03 2.40
C ILE A 115 -7.78 -11.58 3.78
N VAL A 116 -7.64 -12.52 4.70
CA VAL A 116 -7.25 -12.26 6.09
C VAL A 116 -5.88 -12.89 6.34
N PHE A 117 -4.96 -12.09 6.85
CA PHE A 117 -3.63 -12.49 7.25
C PHE A 117 -3.55 -12.44 8.79
N VAL A 118 -3.21 -13.54 9.42
CA VAL A 118 -2.95 -13.63 10.85
C VAL A 118 -1.49 -14.01 11.04
N PRO A 119 -0.65 -13.16 11.66
CA PRO A 119 0.76 -13.47 11.90
C PRO A 119 0.91 -14.78 12.68
N ARG A 120 1.89 -15.61 12.29
CA ARG A 120 2.22 -16.86 13.01
C ARG A 120 2.97 -16.60 14.29
N GLU A 121 3.64 -15.46 14.37
CA GLU A 121 4.38 -15.01 15.54
C GLU A 121 3.87 -13.65 16.01
N ALA A 122 4.07 -13.32 17.27
CA ALA A 122 3.67 -12.04 17.83
C ALA A 122 4.60 -10.92 17.32
N VAL A 123 4.09 -10.13 16.38
CA VAL A 123 4.82 -9.01 15.74
C VAL A 123 4.14 -7.65 16.01
N GLY A 124 3.27 -7.58 17.03
CA GLY A 124 2.50 -6.37 17.35
C GLY A 124 1.25 -6.17 16.47
N ILE A 125 1.12 -6.91 15.39
CA ILE A 125 -0.04 -6.88 14.50
C ILE A 125 -0.92 -8.08 14.81
N ASP A 126 -2.20 -7.85 15.10
CA ASP A 126 -3.16 -8.92 15.36
C ASP A 126 -3.68 -9.55 14.06
N LYS A 127 -3.97 -8.69 13.08
CA LYS A 127 -4.62 -9.10 11.84
C LYS A 127 -4.51 -8.05 10.74
N ILE A 128 -4.34 -8.50 9.50
CA ILE A 128 -4.50 -7.67 8.31
C ILE A 128 -5.67 -8.23 7.50
N THR A 129 -6.52 -7.34 7.00
CA THR A 129 -7.62 -7.70 6.11
C THR A 129 -7.51 -6.91 4.82
N LEU A 130 -7.33 -7.62 3.70
CA LEU A 130 -7.31 -7.06 2.36
C LEU A 130 -8.62 -7.43 1.66
N LYS A 131 -9.34 -6.44 1.16
CA LYS A 131 -10.52 -6.65 0.32
C LYS A 131 -10.19 -6.32 -1.13
N VAL A 132 -10.58 -7.21 -2.04
CA VAL A 132 -10.26 -7.16 -3.46
C VAL A 132 -11.53 -7.42 -4.27
N LYS A 133 -11.70 -6.70 -5.36
CA LYS A 133 -12.77 -6.95 -6.33
C LYS A 133 -12.20 -7.14 -7.73
N PRO A 134 -12.85 -7.90 -8.63
CA PRO A 134 -12.50 -7.89 -10.03
C PRO A 134 -12.81 -6.51 -10.64
N LEU A 135 -11.95 -6.03 -11.54
CA LEU A 135 -12.16 -4.77 -12.26
C LEU A 135 -13.35 -4.85 -13.23
N THR A 136 -13.53 -6.02 -13.85
CA THR A 136 -14.66 -6.30 -14.73
C THR A 136 -15.31 -7.61 -14.32
N THR A 137 -16.64 -7.73 -14.51
CA THR A 137 -17.36 -8.97 -14.18
C THR A 137 -16.77 -10.15 -14.95
N GLY A 138 -16.28 -11.16 -14.24
CA GLY A 138 -15.64 -12.34 -14.81
C GLY A 138 -14.19 -12.12 -15.30
N GLY A 139 -13.62 -10.92 -15.11
CA GLY A 139 -12.23 -10.60 -15.44
C GLY A 139 -11.23 -11.23 -14.45
N LYS A 140 -9.97 -11.30 -14.90
CA LYS A 140 -8.85 -11.82 -14.09
C LYS A 140 -8.03 -10.71 -13.42
N ASP A 141 -8.33 -9.46 -13.72
CA ASP A 141 -7.66 -8.29 -13.13
C ASP A 141 -8.41 -7.89 -11.86
N TYR A 142 -7.68 -7.77 -10.78
CA TYR A 142 -8.21 -7.47 -9.45
C TYR A 142 -7.72 -6.12 -8.96
N ALA A 143 -8.60 -5.41 -8.25
CA ALA A 143 -8.28 -4.15 -7.60
C ALA A 143 -8.44 -4.26 -6.10
N PRO A 144 -7.46 -3.84 -5.29
CA PRO A 144 -7.65 -3.66 -3.86
C PRO A 144 -8.69 -2.56 -3.64
N THR A 145 -9.59 -2.78 -2.69
CA THR A 145 -10.58 -1.80 -2.28
C THR A 145 -10.28 -1.24 -0.91
N THR A 146 -9.80 -2.11 0.00
CA THR A 146 -9.53 -1.73 1.39
C THR A 146 -8.42 -2.61 1.96
N ILE A 147 -7.51 -2.01 2.72
CA ILE A 147 -6.62 -2.73 3.64
C ILE A 147 -6.93 -2.24 5.05
N THR A 148 -7.11 -3.16 5.98
CA THR A 148 -7.28 -2.85 7.40
C THR A 148 -6.21 -3.58 8.20
N VAL A 149 -5.44 -2.86 9.01
CA VAL A 149 -4.44 -3.38 9.93
C VAL A 149 -4.95 -3.17 11.35
N LYS A 150 -5.00 -4.23 12.13
CA LYS A 150 -5.35 -4.19 13.55
C LYS A 150 -4.12 -4.45 14.41
N GLU A 151 -3.85 -3.53 15.34
CA GLU A 151 -2.70 -3.55 16.26
C GLU A 151 -3.20 -3.21 17.67
N GLY A 152 -3.54 -4.24 18.45
CA GLY A 152 -4.12 -4.06 19.78
C GLY A 152 -5.38 -3.22 19.76
N ALA A 153 -5.33 -2.03 20.36
CA ALA A 153 -6.45 -1.08 20.44
C ALA A 153 -6.56 -0.16 19.21
N GLN A 154 -5.60 -0.18 18.30
CA GLN A 154 -5.57 0.64 17.09
C GLN A 154 -6.04 -0.16 15.87
N THR A 155 -6.80 0.49 15.02
CA THR A 155 -7.16 -0.01 13.69
C THR A 155 -6.84 1.06 12.65
N THR A 156 -6.01 0.72 11.68
CA THR A 156 -5.71 1.56 10.53
C THR A 156 -6.39 0.98 9.31
N THR A 157 -7.19 1.79 8.62
CA THR A 157 -7.89 1.39 7.40
C THR A 157 -7.48 2.28 6.24
N VAL A 158 -7.03 1.68 5.14
CA VAL A 158 -6.77 2.36 3.87
C VAL A 158 -7.87 1.98 2.89
N LEU A 159 -8.62 2.97 2.43
CA LEU A 159 -9.64 2.82 1.39
C LEU A 159 -9.10 3.35 0.07
N PHE A 160 -9.06 2.50 -0.96
CA PHE A 160 -8.64 2.86 -2.31
C PHE A 160 -9.83 3.32 -3.16
N ARG A 161 -9.65 4.39 -3.93
CA ARG A 161 -10.65 4.98 -4.81
C ARG A 161 -10.04 5.33 -6.15
N ASN A 162 -10.86 5.43 -7.20
CA ASN A 162 -10.44 5.84 -8.53
C ASN A 162 -9.25 5.05 -9.07
N LEU A 163 -9.14 3.77 -8.67
CA LEU A 163 -8.02 2.93 -9.01
C LEU A 163 -8.04 2.59 -10.51
N ARG A 164 -6.87 2.73 -11.14
CA ARG A 164 -6.63 2.45 -12.55
C ARG A 164 -5.32 1.72 -12.73
N TYR A 165 -5.26 0.85 -13.72
CA TYR A 165 -4.04 0.25 -14.23
C TYR A 165 -3.72 0.79 -15.62
N SER A 166 -2.44 0.98 -15.92
CA SER A 166 -1.92 1.38 -17.22
C SER A 166 -0.61 0.67 -17.53
N ASP A 167 -0.21 0.67 -18.80
CA ASP A 167 1.10 0.19 -19.27
C ASP A 167 2.16 1.29 -19.25
N GLU A 168 1.80 2.48 -18.76
CA GLU A 168 2.70 3.63 -18.71
C GLU A 168 3.79 3.42 -17.66
N LEU A 169 5.05 3.43 -18.11
CA LEU A 169 6.20 3.42 -17.22
C LEU A 169 6.52 4.86 -16.81
N ARG A 170 6.81 5.07 -15.54
CA ARG A 170 7.14 6.38 -14.96
C ARG A 170 8.47 6.32 -14.21
N GLU A 171 9.08 7.49 -14.07
CA GLU A 171 10.18 7.65 -13.12
C GLU A 171 9.60 7.88 -11.71
N TYR A 172 10.11 7.14 -10.74
CA TYR A 172 9.69 7.22 -9.33
C TYR A 172 10.72 7.99 -8.51
N ILE A 173 11.00 9.21 -8.95
CA ILE A 173 11.95 10.15 -8.32
C ILE A 173 11.27 11.50 -8.09
N LEU A 174 11.76 12.25 -7.09
CA LEU A 174 11.32 13.62 -6.84
C LEU A 174 12.47 14.59 -7.16
N LYS A 175 12.14 15.66 -7.88
CA LYS A 175 13.08 16.76 -8.23
C LYS A 175 12.36 18.10 -8.01
N PRO A 176 11.99 18.45 -6.76
CA PRO A 176 11.35 19.72 -6.50
C PRO A 176 12.31 20.87 -6.75
N GLU A 177 11.84 21.89 -7.48
CA GLU A 177 12.65 23.04 -7.82
C GLU A 177 12.97 23.89 -6.58
N GLY A 178 14.26 24.22 -6.40
CA GLY A 178 14.71 25.07 -5.30
C GLY A 178 14.63 24.45 -3.90
N ALA A 179 14.40 23.15 -3.79
CA ALA A 179 14.38 22.48 -2.50
C ALA A 179 15.78 22.39 -1.88
N PHE A 180 15.84 22.50 -0.55
CA PHE A 180 17.03 22.11 0.20
C PHE A 180 17.15 20.57 0.16
N ILE A 181 18.33 20.09 -0.28
CA ILE A 181 18.57 18.65 -0.42
C ILE A 181 19.39 18.15 0.76
N ASN A 182 18.81 17.19 1.50
CA ASN A 182 19.46 16.46 2.59
C ASN A 182 19.71 15.01 2.13
N ASP A 183 20.92 14.71 1.67
CA ASP A 183 21.31 13.38 1.18
C ASP A 183 22.00 12.60 2.31
N ILE A 184 21.31 11.58 2.82
CA ILE A 184 21.76 10.72 3.93
C ILE A 184 21.95 9.25 3.52
N ARG A 185 22.12 8.99 2.22
CA ARG A 185 22.36 7.65 1.68
C ARG A 185 23.71 7.08 2.05
#